data_0f25d064ee1272dc731f42d876633857
#
_entry.id   0f25d064ee1272dc731f42d876633857
#
_cell.length_a   1.000
_cell.length_b   1.000
_cell.length_c   1.000
_cell.angle_alpha   90.00
_cell.angle_beta   90.00
_cell.angle_gamma   90.00
#
_symmetry.space_group_name_H-M   'P 1'
#
loop_
_entity.id
_entity.type
_entity.pdbx_description
1 polymer ?
#
loop_
_entity_poly.entity_id
_entity_poly.type
_entity_poly.pdbx_seq_one_letter_code
_entity_poly.pdbx_strand_id
1 'polypeptide(L)'
;MLLSLASCYKSDRIFDETAAQRTEDRIELCRSALVARETWVMEYFPDEDLRYGGWIYVLQFSPDYTVKVWFEGAGFIPQADPVTESEYKVELGTGPMLKFCTNNDYIHFFSFPGGPNGGGYRGWGGDFEFTVMSISDNYDEIILKGLKSFNRIRLTPLSGDETPESYIAKVHASEKAVTKKSFDLCVNGKVIGTATRESLPDFNNYERFYKSKIWTLSYEMPVQATDENGNPMTDESGAPVYKSEKVVENVCAINLPDGVMKLYKPYSFKGNCIDGLDGQTVSEFKWTHGVFSSKDYYSGTDSFYQITLQ
;
A
#
# COMPACT_ATOMS: atom_id res chain seq x y z
N MET A 1 10.03 -68.47 19.71
CA MET A 1 9.02 -67.56 20.33
C MET A 1 9.31 -66.13 19.78
N LEU A 2 8.66 -65.76 18.68
CA LEU A 2 8.82 -64.44 18.06
C LEU A 2 7.76 -63.53 18.65
N LEU A 3 8.18 -62.51 19.39
CA LEU A 3 7.30 -61.43 19.83
C LEU A 3 7.21 -60.39 18.71
N SER A 4 6.05 -60.32 18.03
CA SER A 4 5.70 -59.26 17.12
C SER A 4 5.26 -58.02 17.93
N LEU A 5 6.09 -56.99 17.97
CA LEU A 5 5.74 -55.66 18.48
C LEU A 5 4.86 -54.97 17.43
N ALA A 6 3.54 -55.10 17.57
CA ALA A 6 2.59 -54.25 16.86
C ALA A 6 2.58 -52.88 17.56
N SER A 7 3.37 -51.94 17.06
CA SER A 7 3.25 -50.52 17.45
C SER A 7 2.03 -49.95 16.77
N CYS A 8 0.89 -49.91 17.48
CA CYS A 8 -0.24 -49.12 17.12
C CYS A 8 0.09 -47.65 17.41
N TYR A 9 0.63 -46.95 16.40
CA TYR A 9 0.70 -45.52 16.44
C TYR A 9 -0.74 -44.98 16.18
N LYS A 10 -1.50 -44.74 17.25
CA LYS A 10 -2.64 -43.85 17.18
C LYS A 10 -2.08 -42.45 17.04
N SER A 11 -1.99 -41.96 15.81
CA SER A 11 -1.84 -40.52 15.59
C SER A 11 -3.15 -39.88 16.02
N ASP A 12 -3.16 -39.25 17.19
CA ASP A 12 -4.24 -38.34 17.55
C ASP A 12 -4.27 -37.25 16.48
N ARG A 13 -5.25 -37.35 15.58
CA ARG A 13 -5.48 -36.32 14.58
C ARG A 13 -5.95 -35.08 15.31
N ILE A 14 -5.11 -34.04 15.34
CA ILE A 14 -5.45 -32.73 15.91
C ILE A 14 -6.56 -32.06 15.08
N PHE A 15 -6.73 -32.50 13.82
CA PHE A 15 -7.73 -31.99 12.89
C PHE A 15 -8.54 -33.16 12.31
N ASP A 16 -9.83 -32.97 12.12
CA ASP A 16 -10.73 -33.96 11.53
C ASP A 16 -10.43 -34.16 10.02
N GLU A 17 -9.93 -33.12 9.35
CA GLU A 17 -9.59 -33.12 7.93
C GLU A 17 -8.12 -33.41 7.65
N THR A 18 -7.83 -33.98 6.49
CA THR A 18 -6.45 -34.17 6.03
C THR A 18 -5.81 -32.83 5.63
N ALA A 19 -4.49 -32.77 5.62
CA ALA A 19 -3.78 -31.57 5.16
C ALA A 19 -4.14 -31.22 3.69
N ALA A 20 -4.36 -32.22 2.84
CA ALA A 20 -4.78 -32.03 1.45
C ALA A 20 -6.16 -31.37 1.35
N GLN A 21 -7.15 -31.88 2.09
CA GLN A 21 -8.50 -31.29 2.16
C GLN A 21 -8.46 -29.84 2.60
N ARG A 22 -7.82 -29.53 3.71
CA ARG A 22 -7.68 -28.14 4.20
C ARG A 22 -7.03 -27.21 3.19
N THR A 23 -6.11 -27.72 2.38
CA THR A 23 -5.47 -26.95 1.31
C THR A 23 -6.45 -26.66 0.18
N GLU A 24 -7.17 -27.69 -0.28
CA GLU A 24 -8.18 -27.56 -1.33
C GLU A 24 -9.30 -26.60 -0.92
N ASP A 25 -9.80 -26.73 0.30
CA ASP A 25 -10.83 -25.84 0.87
C ASP A 25 -10.38 -24.37 0.90
N ARG A 26 -9.10 -24.12 1.23
CA ARG A 26 -8.54 -22.76 1.21
C ARG A 26 -8.40 -22.19 -0.19
N ILE A 27 -8.01 -23.00 -1.17
CA ILE A 27 -7.94 -22.60 -2.59
C ILE A 27 -9.34 -22.24 -3.08
N GLU A 28 -10.32 -23.09 -2.79
CA GLU A 28 -11.72 -22.86 -3.21
C GLU A 28 -12.33 -21.65 -2.50
N LEU A 29 -12.04 -21.45 -1.20
CA LEU A 29 -12.44 -20.24 -0.47
C LEU A 29 -11.90 -18.97 -1.14
N CYS A 30 -10.60 -18.96 -1.50
CA CYS A 30 -10.00 -17.82 -2.19
C CYS A 30 -10.68 -17.55 -3.53
N ARG A 31 -10.90 -18.59 -4.32
CA ARG A 31 -11.57 -18.48 -5.62
C ARG A 31 -12.99 -17.98 -5.48
N SER A 32 -13.76 -18.56 -4.57
CA SER A 32 -15.13 -18.16 -4.27
C SER A 32 -15.22 -16.71 -3.82
N ALA A 33 -14.30 -16.25 -2.97
CA ALA A 33 -14.24 -14.86 -2.53
C ALA A 33 -13.99 -13.89 -3.69
N LEU A 34 -13.02 -14.20 -4.58
CA LEU A 34 -12.71 -13.36 -5.75
C LEU A 34 -13.93 -13.19 -6.66
N VAL A 35 -14.67 -14.27 -6.91
CA VAL A 35 -15.84 -14.26 -7.81
C VAL A 35 -17.10 -13.69 -7.13
N ALA A 36 -17.25 -13.86 -5.81
CA ALA A 36 -18.46 -13.44 -5.09
C ALA A 36 -18.73 -11.93 -5.13
N ARG A 37 -17.69 -11.11 -5.24
CA ARG A 37 -17.79 -9.64 -5.37
C ARG A 37 -17.58 -9.16 -6.80
N GLU A 38 -17.29 -10.05 -7.73
CA GLU A 38 -17.00 -9.77 -9.14
C GLU A 38 -15.87 -8.78 -9.35
N THR A 39 -16.02 -7.53 -8.90
CA THR A 39 -15.12 -6.41 -9.20
C THR A 39 -14.44 -5.89 -7.94
N TRP A 40 -13.13 -5.80 -8.01
CA TRP A 40 -12.26 -5.43 -6.89
C TRP A 40 -11.39 -4.23 -7.26
N VAL A 41 -11.23 -3.31 -6.34
CA VAL A 41 -10.18 -2.29 -6.37
C VAL A 41 -8.95 -2.85 -5.68
N MET A 42 -7.82 -2.84 -6.37
CA MET A 42 -6.54 -3.32 -5.86
C MET A 42 -5.60 -2.13 -5.60
N GLU A 43 -5.24 -1.94 -4.33
CA GLU A 43 -4.19 -1.00 -3.93
C GLU A 43 -2.84 -1.72 -4.09
N TYR A 44 -2.12 -1.40 -5.14
CA TYR A 44 -0.90 -2.10 -5.54
C TYR A 44 0.35 -1.26 -5.33
N PHE A 45 1.39 -1.86 -4.78
CA PHE A 45 2.67 -1.22 -4.51
C PHE A 45 3.78 -2.07 -5.14
N PRO A 46 4.33 -1.67 -6.32
CA PRO A 46 5.48 -2.33 -6.91
C PRO A 46 6.74 -2.00 -6.11
N ASP A 47 7.75 -2.87 -6.24
CA ASP A 47 9.08 -2.67 -5.67
C ASP A 47 9.16 -2.78 -4.13
N GLU A 48 10.13 -3.56 -3.67
CA GLU A 48 10.39 -3.81 -2.24
C GLU A 48 10.67 -2.50 -1.47
N ASP A 49 11.39 -1.56 -2.11
CA ASP A 49 11.76 -0.26 -1.52
C ASP A 49 10.68 0.82 -1.70
N LEU A 50 9.52 0.48 -2.29
CA LEU A 50 8.38 1.40 -2.49
C LEU A 50 8.71 2.64 -3.37
N ARG A 51 9.72 2.56 -4.24
CA ARG A 51 10.26 3.69 -5.01
C ARG A 51 9.30 4.28 -6.03
N TYR A 52 8.25 3.54 -6.40
CA TYR A 52 7.34 3.91 -7.49
C TYR A 52 5.93 4.28 -7.03
N GLY A 53 5.71 4.43 -5.73
CA GLY A 53 4.41 4.79 -5.18
C GLY A 53 3.36 3.68 -5.27
N GLY A 54 2.16 4.01 -4.86
CA GLY A 54 1.00 3.11 -4.94
C GLY A 54 0.17 3.36 -6.20
N TRP A 55 -0.40 2.29 -6.75
CA TRP A 55 -1.14 2.28 -8.01
C TRP A 55 -2.47 1.57 -7.87
N ILE A 56 -3.47 2.06 -8.57
CA ILE A 56 -4.79 1.45 -8.59
C ILE A 56 -4.94 0.56 -9.82
N TYR A 57 -5.36 -0.67 -9.55
CA TYR A 57 -5.97 -1.57 -10.53
C TYR A 57 -7.42 -1.80 -10.15
N VAL A 58 -8.28 -2.01 -11.14
CA VAL A 58 -9.61 -2.58 -10.94
C VAL A 58 -9.64 -3.93 -11.63
N LEU A 59 -10.06 -4.96 -10.91
CA LEU A 59 -10.01 -6.35 -11.35
C LEU A 59 -11.43 -6.93 -11.33
N GLN A 60 -11.88 -7.51 -12.45
CA GLN A 60 -13.14 -8.22 -12.50
C GLN A 60 -12.88 -9.70 -12.76
N PHE A 61 -13.12 -10.52 -11.73
CA PHE A 61 -12.90 -11.97 -11.81
C PHE A 61 -14.15 -12.71 -12.26
N SER A 62 -13.98 -13.65 -13.19
CA SER A 62 -15.04 -14.51 -13.70
C SER A 62 -14.88 -15.96 -13.25
N PRO A 63 -15.97 -16.74 -13.15
CA PRO A 63 -15.92 -18.16 -12.74
C PRO A 63 -15.13 -19.07 -13.69
N ASP A 64 -14.94 -18.67 -14.93
CA ASP A 64 -14.20 -19.39 -15.99
C ASP A 64 -12.68 -19.13 -15.96
N TYR A 65 -12.17 -18.54 -14.85
CA TYR A 65 -10.76 -18.21 -14.65
C TYR A 65 -10.24 -17.07 -15.53
N THR A 66 -11.12 -16.25 -16.10
CA THR A 66 -10.72 -15.00 -16.75
C THR A 66 -10.79 -13.82 -15.79
N VAL A 67 -9.95 -12.82 -16.03
CA VAL A 67 -9.93 -11.57 -15.27
C VAL A 67 -9.79 -10.39 -16.22
N LYS A 68 -10.69 -9.42 -16.11
CA LYS A 68 -10.55 -8.12 -16.75
C LYS A 68 -9.81 -7.16 -15.83
N VAL A 69 -8.95 -6.36 -16.43
CA VAL A 69 -8.04 -5.48 -15.70
C VAL A 69 -8.11 -4.08 -16.27
N TRP A 70 -8.40 -3.11 -15.40
CA TRP A 70 -8.26 -1.69 -15.64
C TRP A 70 -7.10 -1.18 -14.79
N PHE A 71 -6.35 -0.22 -15.30
CA PHE A 71 -5.14 0.28 -14.66
C PHE A 71 -5.04 1.81 -14.75
N GLU A 72 -4.78 2.48 -13.65
CA GLU A 72 -4.64 3.93 -13.64
C GLU A 72 -3.48 4.44 -14.50
N GLY A 73 -2.44 3.63 -14.67
CA GLY A 73 -1.28 3.92 -15.49
C GLY A 73 -1.44 3.54 -16.98
N ALA A 74 -2.62 3.12 -17.43
CA ALA A 74 -2.85 2.67 -18.81
C ALA A 74 -2.41 3.70 -19.87
N GLY A 75 -2.57 5.00 -19.58
CA GLY A 75 -2.15 6.08 -20.46
C GLY A 75 -0.63 6.16 -20.76
N PHE A 76 0.19 5.41 -20.03
CA PHE A 76 1.63 5.30 -20.28
C PHE A 76 2.00 4.18 -21.27
N ILE A 77 1.04 3.32 -21.60
CA ILE A 77 1.23 2.21 -22.52
C ILE A 77 0.78 2.67 -23.90
N PRO A 78 1.68 2.67 -24.92
CA PRO A 78 1.29 3.06 -26.26
C PRO A 78 0.16 2.19 -26.79
N GLN A 79 -0.89 2.81 -27.34
CA GLN A 79 -2.05 2.12 -27.89
C GLN A 79 -2.73 1.15 -26.93
N ALA A 80 -2.74 1.51 -25.61
CA ALA A 80 -3.39 0.70 -24.60
C ALA A 80 -4.90 0.56 -24.88
N ASP A 81 -5.41 -0.65 -24.73
CA ASP A 81 -6.85 -0.90 -24.72
C ASP A 81 -7.47 -0.31 -23.44
N PRO A 82 -8.75 0.07 -23.44
CA PRO A 82 -9.41 0.56 -22.22
C PRO A 82 -9.42 -0.47 -21.07
N VAL A 83 -9.42 -1.74 -21.43
CA VAL A 83 -9.41 -2.89 -20.52
C VAL A 83 -8.60 -4.02 -21.16
N THR A 84 -7.82 -4.72 -20.35
CA THR A 84 -7.14 -5.94 -20.79
C THR A 84 -7.78 -7.16 -20.14
N GLU A 85 -7.67 -8.32 -20.78
CA GLU A 85 -8.19 -9.59 -20.26
C GLU A 85 -7.09 -10.64 -20.27
N SER A 86 -7.05 -11.47 -19.23
CA SER A 86 -6.09 -12.57 -19.10
C SER A 86 -6.67 -13.68 -18.22
N GLU A 87 -5.92 -14.78 -18.09
CA GLU A 87 -6.26 -15.87 -17.19
C GLU A 87 -5.62 -15.68 -15.82
N TYR A 88 -6.36 -16.05 -14.77
CA TYR A 88 -5.85 -16.17 -13.43
C TYR A 88 -5.98 -17.61 -12.90
N LYS A 89 -5.20 -17.93 -11.88
CA LYS A 89 -5.31 -19.16 -11.11
C LYS A 89 -5.21 -18.88 -9.62
N VAL A 90 -5.88 -19.73 -8.84
CA VAL A 90 -5.59 -19.86 -7.41
C VAL A 90 -5.00 -21.24 -7.20
N GLU A 91 -3.78 -21.34 -6.74
CA GLU A 91 -3.08 -22.61 -6.54
C GLU A 91 -2.31 -22.62 -5.21
N LEU A 92 -1.77 -23.79 -4.84
CA LEU A 92 -0.95 -23.93 -3.64
C LEU A 92 0.49 -23.50 -3.93
N GLY A 93 1.01 -22.58 -3.10
CA GLY A 93 2.42 -22.27 -2.95
C GLY A 93 2.84 -22.43 -1.50
N THR A 94 3.38 -21.39 -0.86
CA THR A 94 3.57 -21.32 0.59
C THR A 94 2.26 -21.18 1.38
N GLY A 95 1.16 -20.97 0.67
CA GLY A 95 -0.23 -20.86 1.05
C GLY A 95 -1.04 -20.75 -0.24
N PRO A 96 -2.33 -20.40 -0.20
CA PRO A 96 -3.09 -20.08 -1.40
C PRO A 96 -2.43 -18.91 -2.14
N MET A 97 -2.23 -19.04 -3.44
CA MET A 97 -1.59 -18.04 -4.29
C MET A 97 -2.50 -17.66 -5.44
N LEU A 98 -2.75 -16.36 -5.57
CA LEU A 98 -3.35 -15.78 -6.78
C LEU A 98 -2.24 -15.50 -7.79
N LYS A 99 -2.39 -16.03 -9.01
CA LYS A 99 -1.45 -15.84 -10.13
C LYS A 99 -2.17 -15.35 -11.37
N PHE A 100 -1.57 -14.42 -12.07
CA PHE A 100 -1.98 -14.01 -13.40
C PHE A 100 -1.14 -14.78 -14.43
N CYS A 101 -1.77 -15.72 -15.14
CA CYS A 101 -1.05 -16.80 -15.85
C CYS A 101 -0.69 -16.46 -17.28
N THR A 102 -1.50 -15.67 -17.96
CA THR A 102 -1.23 -15.21 -19.33
C THR A 102 -0.78 -13.75 -19.33
N ASN A 103 -0.07 -13.38 -20.39
CA ASN A 103 0.44 -12.00 -20.49
C ASN A 103 -0.70 -11.00 -20.42
N ASN A 104 -0.52 -9.98 -19.60
CA ASN A 104 -1.44 -8.88 -19.44
C ASN A 104 -0.62 -7.59 -19.25
N ASP A 105 -0.69 -6.69 -20.20
CA ASP A 105 0.14 -5.50 -20.25
C ASP A 105 -0.03 -4.60 -19.01
N TYR A 106 -1.18 -4.67 -18.35
CA TYR A 106 -1.45 -3.90 -17.14
C TYR A 106 -0.85 -4.55 -15.89
N ILE A 107 -1.21 -5.81 -15.61
CA ILE A 107 -0.70 -6.51 -14.42
C ILE A 107 0.83 -6.67 -14.48
N HIS A 108 1.38 -6.94 -15.66
CA HIS A 108 2.81 -7.13 -15.83
C HIS A 108 3.59 -5.81 -16.02
N PHE A 109 2.92 -4.66 -16.05
CA PHE A 109 3.55 -3.36 -16.34
C PHE A 109 4.83 -3.09 -15.53
N PHE A 110 4.80 -3.36 -14.23
CA PHE A 110 5.96 -3.17 -13.35
C PHE A 110 6.93 -4.35 -13.34
N SER A 111 6.58 -5.49 -13.92
CA SER A 111 7.40 -6.71 -13.92
C SER A 111 8.08 -7.00 -15.24
N PHE A 112 7.72 -6.34 -16.33
CA PHE A 112 8.38 -6.53 -17.63
C PHE A 112 9.86 -6.22 -17.58
N PRO A 113 10.71 -7.09 -18.13
CA PRO A 113 12.11 -6.78 -18.37
C PRO A 113 12.24 -5.49 -19.19
N GLY A 114 13.12 -4.62 -18.74
CA GLY A 114 13.25 -3.31 -19.38
C GLY A 114 12.38 -2.22 -18.77
N GLY A 115 11.28 -2.60 -18.10
CA GLY A 115 10.33 -1.66 -17.53
C GLY A 115 9.80 -0.63 -18.54
N PRO A 116 8.93 0.28 -18.13
CA PRO A 116 8.35 1.30 -19.01
C PRO A 116 9.39 2.26 -19.65
N ASN A 117 10.56 2.38 -19.03
CA ASN A 117 11.65 3.26 -19.45
C ASN A 117 12.94 2.53 -19.86
N GLY A 118 12.88 1.23 -20.19
CA GLY A 118 14.05 0.49 -20.64
C GLY A 118 15.05 0.12 -19.54
N GLY A 119 14.60 -0.02 -18.30
CA GLY A 119 15.43 -0.19 -17.09
C GLY A 119 16.09 -1.57 -16.88
N GLY A 120 16.34 -2.39 -17.89
CA GLY A 120 17.05 -3.67 -17.80
C GLY A 120 16.16 -4.86 -17.41
N TYR A 121 16.78 -5.98 -17.03
CA TYR A 121 16.11 -7.27 -16.83
C TYR A 121 15.17 -7.35 -15.60
N ARG A 122 15.28 -6.45 -14.66
CA ARG A 122 14.52 -6.52 -13.39
C ARG A 122 13.12 -5.92 -13.48
N GLY A 123 12.81 -5.18 -14.53
CA GLY A 123 11.60 -4.37 -14.56
C GLY A 123 11.61 -3.34 -13.42
N TRP A 124 10.45 -3.02 -12.91
CA TRP A 124 10.27 -2.09 -11.78
C TRP A 124 9.87 -2.83 -10.49
N GLY A 125 10.30 -4.07 -10.34
CA GLY A 125 10.10 -4.86 -9.13
C GLY A 125 8.66 -5.31 -8.87
N GLY A 126 7.79 -5.22 -9.87
CA GLY A 126 6.38 -5.59 -9.71
C GLY A 126 6.13 -7.10 -9.59
N ASP A 127 5.00 -7.42 -9.00
CA ASP A 127 4.48 -8.78 -8.83
C ASP A 127 3.28 -9.03 -9.74
N PHE A 128 3.14 -10.26 -10.18
CA PHE A 128 1.95 -10.83 -10.80
C PHE A 128 1.55 -12.16 -10.16
N GLU A 129 2.23 -12.52 -9.08
CA GLU A 129 1.96 -13.66 -8.22
C GLU A 129 1.89 -13.18 -6.78
N PHE A 130 0.85 -13.60 -6.07
CA PHE A 130 0.54 -13.07 -4.75
C PHE A 130 0.12 -14.18 -3.81
N THR A 131 0.71 -14.25 -2.62
CA THR A 131 0.21 -15.09 -1.52
C THR A 131 -1.03 -14.44 -0.92
N VAL A 132 -2.13 -15.18 -0.79
CA VAL A 132 -3.32 -14.72 -0.08
C VAL A 132 -3.08 -14.83 1.42
N MET A 133 -3.06 -13.69 2.10
CA MET A 133 -2.75 -13.61 3.53
C MET A 133 -3.99 -13.71 4.40
N SER A 134 -5.07 -13.03 4.01
CA SER A 134 -6.36 -13.08 4.69
C SER A 134 -7.50 -12.73 3.75
N ILE A 135 -8.68 -13.22 4.09
CA ILE A 135 -9.97 -12.92 3.46
C ILE A 135 -10.91 -12.62 4.62
N SER A 136 -11.63 -11.49 4.56
CA SER A 136 -12.67 -11.17 5.56
C SER A 136 -13.89 -12.06 5.39
N ASP A 137 -14.62 -12.32 6.50
CA ASP A 137 -15.74 -13.26 6.51
C ASP A 137 -16.87 -12.90 5.54
N ASN A 138 -17.05 -11.61 5.27
CA ASN A 138 -18.07 -11.08 4.37
C ASN A 138 -17.53 -10.73 2.98
N TYR A 139 -16.29 -11.10 2.66
CA TYR A 139 -15.60 -10.82 1.40
C TYR A 139 -15.56 -9.33 1.04
N ASP A 140 -15.36 -8.45 2.03
CA ASP A 140 -15.18 -7.01 1.81
C ASP A 140 -13.71 -6.57 1.83
N GLU A 141 -12.81 -7.48 2.16
CA GLU A 141 -11.36 -7.27 2.09
C GLU A 141 -10.62 -8.58 1.80
N ILE A 142 -9.66 -8.51 0.88
CA ILE A 142 -8.64 -9.55 0.70
C ILE A 142 -7.28 -8.89 0.83
N ILE A 143 -6.41 -9.47 1.66
CA ILE A 143 -5.03 -9.04 1.79
C ILE A 143 -4.13 -10.03 1.07
N LEU A 144 -3.34 -9.51 0.15
CA LEU A 144 -2.33 -10.22 -0.59
C LEU A 144 -0.94 -9.76 -0.18
N LYS A 145 0.04 -10.61 -0.45
CA LYS A 145 1.46 -10.29 -0.34
C LYS A 145 2.14 -10.63 -1.65
N GLY A 146 2.83 -9.66 -2.25
CA GLY A 146 3.63 -9.87 -3.44
C GLY A 146 4.71 -10.93 -3.20
N LEU A 147 4.96 -11.78 -4.19
CA LEU A 147 5.96 -12.84 -4.07
C LEU A 147 7.39 -12.30 -4.15
N LYS A 148 7.59 -11.23 -4.90
CA LYS A 148 8.88 -10.58 -5.20
C LYS A 148 9.13 -9.36 -4.32
N SER A 149 8.16 -8.44 -4.29
CA SER A 149 8.25 -7.20 -3.52
C SER A 149 8.03 -7.38 -2.03
N PHE A 150 7.36 -8.49 -1.64
CA PHE A 150 6.86 -8.72 -0.28
C PHE A 150 5.88 -7.65 0.24
N ASN A 151 5.44 -6.75 -0.63
CA ASN A 151 4.51 -5.71 -0.27
C ASN A 151 3.12 -6.25 0.03
N ARG A 152 2.47 -5.61 1.00
CA ARG A 152 1.07 -5.83 1.29
C ARG A 152 0.22 -5.13 0.25
N ILE A 153 -0.69 -5.87 -0.35
CA ILE A 153 -1.62 -5.43 -1.38
C ILE A 153 -3.02 -5.69 -0.86
N ARG A 154 -3.91 -4.73 -1.04
CA ARG A 154 -5.26 -4.80 -0.54
C ARG A 154 -6.25 -4.79 -1.69
N LEU A 155 -7.20 -5.72 -1.65
CA LEU A 155 -8.36 -5.71 -2.51
C LEU A 155 -9.60 -5.35 -1.68
N THR A 156 -10.40 -4.42 -2.19
CA THR A 156 -11.72 -4.09 -1.65
C THR A 156 -12.74 -4.12 -2.79
N PRO A 157 -13.99 -4.55 -2.55
CA PRO A 157 -15.00 -4.53 -3.59
C PRO A 157 -15.19 -3.13 -4.16
N LEU A 158 -15.34 -3.03 -5.47
CA LEU A 158 -15.81 -1.80 -6.08
C LEU A 158 -17.26 -1.57 -5.63
N SER A 159 -17.59 -0.37 -5.18
CA SER A 159 -18.90 -0.14 -4.59
C SER A 159 -20.00 -0.04 -5.65
N GLY A 160 -21.07 -0.77 -5.42
CA GLY A 160 -22.40 -0.66 -5.98
C GLY A 160 -22.49 -0.30 -7.45
N ASP A 161 -22.88 0.94 -7.74
CA ASP A 161 -23.15 1.42 -9.10
C ASP A 161 -21.92 2.06 -9.79
N GLU A 162 -20.74 1.95 -9.19
CA GLU A 162 -19.51 2.54 -9.75
C GLU A 162 -18.89 1.63 -10.81
N THR A 163 -18.53 2.20 -11.97
CA THR A 163 -17.80 1.46 -13.00
C THR A 163 -16.29 1.58 -12.79
N PRO A 164 -15.49 0.61 -13.26
CA PRO A 164 -14.04 0.66 -13.21
C PRO A 164 -13.45 1.94 -13.81
N GLU A 165 -13.97 2.37 -14.95
CA GLU A 165 -13.53 3.58 -15.65
C GLU A 165 -13.83 4.83 -14.83
N SER A 166 -15.02 4.90 -14.21
CA SER A 166 -15.40 6.01 -13.33
C SER A 166 -14.49 6.10 -12.12
N TYR A 167 -14.19 4.96 -11.50
CA TYR A 167 -13.28 4.91 -10.35
C TYR A 167 -11.89 5.44 -10.71
N ILE A 168 -11.29 4.94 -11.79
CA ILE A 168 -9.97 5.39 -12.27
C ILE A 168 -10.00 6.87 -12.66
N ALA A 169 -11.05 7.34 -13.31
CA ALA A 169 -11.18 8.77 -13.63
C ALA A 169 -11.20 9.65 -12.37
N LYS A 170 -11.83 9.22 -11.29
CA LYS A 170 -11.80 9.92 -10.00
C LYS A 170 -10.43 9.90 -9.35
N VAL A 171 -9.67 8.79 -9.45
CA VAL A 171 -8.27 8.73 -9.00
C VAL A 171 -7.42 9.76 -9.76
N HIS A 172 -7.52 9.81 -11.07
CA HIS A 172 -6.83 10.81 -11.89
C HIS A 172 -7.25 12.25 -11.54
N ALA A 173 -8.53 12.49 -11.26
CA ALA A 173 -9.01 13.79 -10.81
C ALA A 173 -8.39 14.20 -9.47
N SER A 174 -8.28 13.28 -8.52
CA SER A 174 -7.60 13.49 -7.23
C SER A 174 -6.13 13.88 -7.42
N GLU A 175 -5.40 13.19 -8.31
CA GLU A 175 -4.01 13.52 -8.61
C GLU A 175 -3.85 14.90 -9.26
N LYS A 176 -4.70 15.23 -10.23
CA LYS A 176 -4.66 16.51 -10.95
C LYS A 176 -5.05 17.70 -10.08
N ALA A 177 -5.89 17.50 -9.06
CA ALA A 177 -6.31 18.55 -8.16
C ALA A 177 -5.16 19.14 -7.34
N VAL A 178 -4.12 18.37 -7.09
CA VAL A 178 -2.98 18.77 -6.26
C VAL A 178 -1.84 19.26 -7.14
N THR A 179 -1.73 20.56 -7.31
CA THR A 179 -0.70 21.18 -8.19
C THR A 179 0.57 21.59 -7.46
N LYS A 180 0.52 21.79 -6.14
CA LYS A 180 1.68 22.17 -5.33
C LYS A 180 2.70 21.02 -5.21
N LYS A 181 3.99 21.39 -5.05
CA LYS A 181 5.10 20.45 -4.74
C LYS A 181 5.49 20.47 -3.28
N SER A 182 5.30 21.58 -2.59
CA SER A 182 5.73 21.77 -1.22
C SER A 182 4.57 22.31 -0.39
N PHE A 183 4.49 21.81 0.82
CA PHE A 183 3.46 22.11 1.80
C PHE A 183 4.10 22.33 3.17
N ASP A 184 3.55 23.23 3.95
CA ASP A 184 3.87 23.33 5.37
C ASP A 184 3.25 22.13 6.11
N LEU A 185 4.06 21.37 6.82
CA LEU A 185 3.61 20.31 7.70
C LEU A 185 3.20 20.94 9.03
N CYS A 186 1.91 20.90 9.32
CA CYS A 186 1.33 21.53 10.49
C CYS A 186 0.74 20.50 11.44
N VAL A 187 0.87 20.76 12.75
CA VAL A 187 0.17 20.06 13.81
C VAL A 187 -0.58 21.07 14.67
N ASN A 188 -1.88 20.90 14.81
CA ASN A 188 -2.77 21.82 15.51
C ASN A 188 -2.59 23.31 15.07
N GLY A 189 -2.39 23.50 13.76
CA GLY A 189 -2.19 24.82 13.15
C GLY A 189 -0.79 25.41 13.30
N LYS A 190 0.13 24.74 14.01
CA LYS A 190 1.53 25.15 14.14
C LYS A 190 2.38 24.45 13.09
N VAL A 191 3.14 25.21 12.31
CA VAL A 191 4.13 24.67 11.37
C VAL A 191 5.27 24.03 12.14
N ILE A 192 5.54 22.74 11.84
CA ILE A 192 6.65 21.98 12.43
C ILE A 192 7.73 21.63 11.41
N GLY A 193 7.41 21.72 10.13
CA GLY A 193 8.30 21.32 9.06
C GLY A 193 7.66 21.46 7.69
N THR A 194 8.10 20.65 6.75
CA THR A 194 7.59 20.63 5.38
C THR A 194 7.27 19.21 4.93
N ALA A 195 6.30 19.10 4.03
CA ALA A 195 6.03 17.91 3.25
C ALA A 195 6.19 18.25 1.77
N THR A 196 7.06 17.54 1.07
CA THR A 196 7.33 17.78 -0.34
C THR A 196 7.15 16.52 -1.14
N ARG A 197 6.83 16.67 -2.43
CA ARG A 197 6.91 15.58 -3.41
C ARG A 197 7.85 16.00 -4.54
N GLU A 198 8.58 15.05 -5.10
CA GLU A 198 9.64 15.37 -6.07
C GLU A 198 9.11 15.97 -7.36
N SER A 199 7.93 15.54 -7.82
CA SER A 199 7.36 15.99 -9.09
C SER A 199 5.88 16.26 -8.98
N LEU A 200 5.39 17.20 -9.81
CA LEU A 200 3.97 17.40 -10.03
C LEU A 200 3.42 16.27 -10.90
N PRO A 201 2.15 15.88 -10.71
CA PRO A 201 1.49 14.91 -11.57
C PRO A 201 1.56 15.34 -13.03
N ASP A 202 1.92 14.41 -13.89
CA ASP A 202 1.93 14.62 -15.35
C ASP A 202 1.63 13.28 -16.03
N PHE A 203 0.40 13.12 -16.47
CA PHE A 203 -0.08 11.89 -17.11
C PHE A 203 0.51 11.65 -18.49
N ASN A 204 1.25 12.61 -19.04
CA ASN A 204 2.03 12.43 -20.28
C ASN A 204 3.50 12.11 -20.01
N ASN A 205 3.92 12.12 -18.75
CA ASN A 205 5.27 11.82 -18.33
C ASN A 205 5.24 10.87 -17.13
N TYR A 206 5.49 9.60 -17.41
CA TYR A 206 5.44 8.53 -16.44
C TYR A 206 6.34 8.78 -15.22
N GLU A 207 7.57 9.24 -15.44
CA GLU A 207 8.52 9.50 -14.35
C GLU A 207 7.98 10.55 -13.37
N ARG A 208 7.39 11.62 -13.89
CA ARG A 208 6.78 12.66 -13.05
C ARG A 208 5.52 12.16 -12.32
N PHE A 209 4.78 11.24 -12.93
CA PHE A 209 3.58 10.69 -12.32
C PHE A 209 3.90 9.84 -11.10
N TYR A 210 4.82 8.88 -11.18
CA TYR A 210 5.12 8.05 -10.01
C TYR A 210 5.87 8.83 -8.92
N LYS A 211 6.73 9.76 -9.26
CA LYS A 211 7.43 10.61 -8.29
C LYS A 211 6.47 11.49 -7.49
N SER A 212 5.30 11.82 -8.02
CA SER A 212 4.27 12.56 -7.29
C SER A 212 3.67 11.78 -6.12
N LYS A 213 3.83 10.46 -6.10
CA LYS A 213 3.33 9.54 -5.06
C LYS A 213 4.34 9.28 -3.94
N ILE A 214 5.55 9.85 -4.05
CA ILE A 214 6.57 9.77 -3.02
C ILE A 214 6.69 11.14 -2.35
N TRP A 215 6.44 11.15 -1.04
CA TRP A 215 6.47 12.36 -0.24
C TRP A 215 7.67 12.35 0.70
N THR A 216 8.36 13.48 0.81
CA THR A 216 9.42 13.69 1.78
C THR A 216 8.90 14.57 2.91
N LEU A 217 8.87 14.03 4.10
CA LEU A 217 8.57 14.76 5.33
C LEU A 217 9.89 15.24 5.93
N SER A 218 9.95 16.51 6.31
CA SER A 218 11.14 17.13 6.93
C SER A 218 10.71 18.02 8.09
N TYR A 219 11.16 17.71 9.30
CA TYR A 219 10.85 18.48 10.52
C TYR A 219 11.99 18.40 11.53
N GLU A 220 11.98 19.30 12.50
CA GLU A 220 12.95 19.34 13.59
C GLU A 220 12.44 18.55 14.79
N MET A 221 13.32 17.74 15.37
CA MET A 221 13.04 16.89 16.52
C MET A 221 13.99 17.24 17.66
N PRO A 222 13.50 17.56 18.89
CA PRO A 222 14.36 17.70 20.05
C PRO A 222 14.92 16.35 20.48
N VAL A 223 16.23 16.24 20.56
CA VAL A 223 16.94 15.06 21.06
C VAL A 223 17.78 15.46 22.22
N GLN A 224 17.79 14.66 23.30
CA GLN A 224 18.65 14.95 24.44
C GLN A 224 20.13 14.98 24.01
N ALA A 225 20.82 16.05 24.29
CA ALA A 225 22.22 16.20 23.98
C ALA A 225 23.06 15.19 24.80
N THR A 226 24.12 14.69 24.19
CA THR A 226 25.08 13.80 24.86
C THR A 226 26.48 14.43 24.85
N ASP A 227 27.29 14.13 25.87
CA ASP A 227 28.70 14.48 25.92
C ASP A 227 29.56 13.63 24.94
N GLU A 228 30.86 13.84 24.91
CA GLU A 228 31.82 13.13 24.07
C GLU A 228 31.86 11.62 24.35
N ASN A 229 31.37 11.18 25.50
CA ASN A 229 31.32 9.79 25.92
C ASN A 229 29.94 9.15 25.67
N GLY A 230 28.95 9.91 25.12
CA GLY A 230 27.62 9.47 24.88
C GLY A 230 26.67 9.55 26.08
N ASN A 231 27.07 10.20 27.20
CA ASN A 231 26.20 10.36 28.35
C ASN A 231 25.24 11.52 28.16
N PRO A 232 23.97 11.39 28.63
CA PRO A 232 22.99 12.47 28.56
C PRO A 232 23.49 13.74 29.29
N MET A 233 23.39 14.90 28.62
CA MET A 233 23.74 16.21 29.22
C MET A 233 22.56 16.77 29.99
N THR A 234 22.90 17.40 31.13
CA THR A 234 21.97 18.20 31.93
C THR A 234 22.56 19.61 32.13
N ASP A 235 21.69 20.59 32.34
CA ASP A 235 22.09 21.94 32.70
C ASP A 235 22.50 22.06 34.20
N GLU A 236 22.85 23.26 34.65
CA GLU A 236 23.25 23.52 36.05
C GLU A 236 22.17 23.21 37.08
N SER A 237 20.90 23.14 36.66
CA SER A 237 19.76 22.77 37.51
C SER A 237 19.47 21.26 37.51
N GLY A 238 20.18 20.48 36.70
CA GLY A 238 19.95 19.04 36.48
C GLY A 238 18.88 18.72 35.45
N ALA A 239 18.36 19.72 34.74
CA ALA A 239 17.37 19.50 33.71
C ALA A 239 18.03 19.01 32.37
N PRO A 240 17.38 18.13 31.61
CA PRO A 240 17.92 17.64 30.33
C PRO A 240 18.17 18.77 29.34
N VAL A 241 19.36 18.80 28.73
CA VAL A 241 19.67 19.67 27.59
C VAL A 241 19.27 19.01 26.29
N TYR A 242 18.53 19.71 25.46
CA TYR A 242 18.12 19.23 24.17
C TYR A 242 18.80 19.96 23.01
N LYS A 243 19.17 19.24 21.97
CA LYS A 243 19.55 19.78 20.65
C LYS A 243 18.48 19.49 19.65
N SER A 244 18.39 20.27 18.57
CA SER A 244 17.52 19.99 17.45
C SER A 244 18.21 19.04 16.48
N GLU A 245 17.51 17.98 16.09
CA GLU A 245 17.90 17.10 14.99
C GLU A 245 16.86 17.16 13.88
N LYS A 246 17.34 17.29 12.65
CA LYS A 246 16.47 17.29 11.47
C LYS A 246 16.11 15.86 11.09
N VAL A 247 14.81 15.57 11.05
CA VAL A 247 14.24 14.35 10.48
C VAL A 247 13.91 14.60 9.01
N VAL A 248 14.35 13.71 8.13
CA VAL A 248 13.98 13.71 6.70
C VAL A 248 13.64 12.28 6.31
N GLU A 249 12.40 12.03 5.97
CA GLU A 249 11.91 10.68 5.64
C GLU A 249 11.00 10.68 4.42
N ASN A 250 11.18 9.66 3.59
CA ASN A 250 10.29 9.42 2.45
C ASN A 250 9.14 8.51 2.86
N VAL A 251 7.94 8.90 2.49
CA VAL A 251 6.73 8.11 2.66
C VAL A 251 6.10 7.83 1.29
N CYS A 252 5.69 6.59 1.09
CA CYS A 252 5.03 6.16 -0.12
C CYS A 252 3.51 6.29 0.05
N ALA A 253 2.85 6.89 -0.94
CA ALA A 253 1.42 7.10 -0.94
C ALA A 253 0.74 6.50 -2.16
N ILE A 254 -0.55 6.26 -2.02
CA ILE A 254 -1.49 5.93 -3.09
C ILE A 254 -2.62 6.96 -3.07
N ASN A 255 -3.05 7.40 -4.24
CA ASN A 255 -4.17 8.32 -4.35
C ASN A 255 -5.44 7.54 -4.67
N LEU A 256 -6.49 7.88 -3.97
CA LEU A 256 -7.81 7.30 -4.08
C LEU A 256 -8.79 8.36 -4.59
N PRO A 257 -10.02 8.00 -4.98
CA PRO A 257 -11.07 8.94 -5.31
C PRO A 257 -11.29 10.03 -4.25
N ASP A 258 -11.91 11.12 -4.65
CA ASP A 258 -12.37 12.19 -3.77
C ASP A 258 -11.26 12.91 -2.98
N GLY A 259 -10.05 12.94 -3.56
CA GLY A 259 -8.91 13.65 -2.98
C GLY A 259 -8.25 12.92 -1.80
N VAL A 260 -8.54 11.64 -1.61
CA VAL A 260 -7.92 10.86 -0.54
C VAL A 260 -6.51 10.42 -0.94
N MET A 261 -5.54 10.67 -0.07
CA MET A 261 -4.17 10.19 -0.15
C MET A 261 -3.90 9.27 1.05
N LYS A 262 -3.58 8.02 0.79
CA LYS A 262 -3.31 7.01 1.81
C LYS A 262 -1.84 6.62 1.79
N LEU A 263 -1.21 6.58 2.96
CA LEU A 263 0.17 6.12 3.10
C LEU A 263 0.22 4.58 3.10
N TYR A 264 1.26 4.01 2.50
CA TYR A 264 1.48 2.56 2.51
C TYR A 264 1.55 1.99 3.93
N LYS A 265 2.25 2.68 4.81
CA LYS A 265 2.29 2.41 6.26
C LYS A 265 1.92 3.67 7.02
N PRO A 266 1.23 3.56 8.16
CA PRO A 266 1.04 4.69 9.04
C PRO A 266 2.42 5.31 9.36
N TYR A 267 2.53 6.63 9.22
CA TYR A 267 3.71 7.36 9.58
C TYR A 267 3.67 7.73 11.07
N SER A 268 4.69 7.34 11.82
CA SER A 268 4.85 7.71 13.23
C SER A 268 5.85 8.85 13.35
N PHE A 269 5.42 9.95 13.94
CA PHE A 269 6.30 11.09 14.21
C PHE A 269 7.35 10.72 15.24
N LYS A 270 8.58 11.20 15.04
CA LYS A 270 9.72 10.96 15.94
C LYS A 270 9.93 12.16 16.85
N GLY A 271 10.16 11.88 18.12
CA GLY A 271 10.44 12.88 19.14
C GLY A 271 9.26 13.79 19.47
N ASN A 272 9.42 14.57 20.50
CA ASN A 272 8.44 15.57 20.94
C ASN A 272 8.65 16.90 20.21
N CYS A 273 8.52 16.92 18.87
CA CYS A 273 8.58 18.18 18.11
C CYS A 273 7.41 19.13 18.48
N ILE A 274 6.31 18.57 19.00
CA ILE A 274 5.25 19.26 19.72
C ILE A 274 4.84 18.33 20.87
N ASP A 275 4.54 18.91 22.04
CA ASP A 275 4.12 18.17 23.23
C ASP A 275 3.01 17.16 22.88
N GLY A 276 3.27 15.89 23.17
CA GLY A 276 2.37 14.79 22.94
C GLY A 276 2.28 14.25 21.50
N LEU A 277 3.09 14.74 20.53
CA LEU A 277 3.08 14.22 19.16
C LEU A 277 3.87 12.91 19.02
N ASP A 278 4.83 12.66 19.91
CA ASP A 278 5.63 11.43 19.87
C ASP A 278 4.77 10.19 19.89
N GLY A 279 5.02 9.29 18.94
CA GLY A 279 4.22 8.07 18.76
C GLY A 279 2.86 8.26 18.10
N GLN A 280 2.43 9.49 17.81
CA GLN A 280 1.22 9.71 17.01
C GLN A 280 1.44 9.28 15.57
N THR A 281 0.43 8.67 14.97
CA THR A 281 0.50 8.16 13.62
C THR A 281 -0.52 8.82 12.71
N VAL A 282 -0.13 9.01 11.44
CA VAL A 282 -1.03 9.41 10.37
C VAL A 282 -0.95 8.38 9.25
N SER A 283 -2.10 7.94 8.76
CA SER A 283 -2.19 6.94 7.69
C SER A 283 -2.86 7.47 6.42
N GLU A 284 -3.63 8.53 6.53
CA GLU A 284 -4.47 9.01 5.43
C GLU A 284 -4.73 10.51 5.56
N PHE A 285 -4.78 11.17 4.40
CA PHE A 285 -5.14 12.58 4.27
C PHE A 285 -6.22 12.75 3.22
N LYS A 286 -7.03 13.78 3.38
CA LYS A 286 -8.00 14.24 2.38
C LYS A 286 -7.67 15.64 1.91
N TRP A 287 -7.59 15.80 0.60
CA TRP A 287 -7.43 17.09 -0.06
C TRP A 287 -8.74 17.86 -0.13
N THR A 288 -8.76 19.04 0.45
CA THR A 288 -9.94 19.91 0.43
C THR A 288 -9.48 21.36 0.43
N HIS A 289 -9.91 22.15 -0.56
CA HIS A 289 -9.65 23.60 -0.64
C HIS A 289 -8.15 23.99 -0.50
N GLY A 290 -7.25 23.19 -1.06
CA GLY A 290 -5.83 23.50 -1.06
C GLY A 290 -5.04 22.96 0.14
N VAL A 291 -5.67 22.17 1.01
CA VAL A 291 -5.09 21.60 2.23
C VAL A 291 -5.33 20.09 2.26
N PHE A 292 -4.33 19.32 2.66
CA PHE A 292 -4.51 17.95 3.10
C PHE A 292 -4.75 17.92 4.61
N SER A 293 -5.83 17.29 5.02
CA SER A 293 -6.15 17.07 6.45
C SER A 293 -6.09 15.59 6.80
N SER A 294 -5.56 15.26 7.98
CA SER A 294 -5.49 13.87 8.45
C SER A 294 -6.89 13.25 8.58
N LYS A 295 -6.98 11.94 8.44
CA LYS A 295 -8.24 11.18 8.45
C LYS A 295 -9.09 11.48 9.69
N ASP A 296 -8.48 11.49 10.86
CA ASP A 296 -9.19 11.71 12.13
C ASP A 296 -9.83 13.10 12.19
N TYR A 297 -9.16 14.09 11.60
CA TYR A 297 -9.67 15.46 11.51
C TYR A 297 -10.85 15.60 10.53
N TYR A 298 -10.74 15.08 9.30
CA TYR A 298 -11.82 15.22 8.33
C TYR A 298 -12.99 14.27 8.56
N SER A 299 -12.78 13.17 9.28
CA SER A 299 -13.86 12.25 9.66
C SER A 299 -14.69 12.75 10.84
N GLY A 300 -14.29 13.86 11.46
CA GLY A 300 -15.00 14.45 12.60
C GLY A 300 -14.85 13.65 13.89
N THR A 301 -13.85 12.77 13.97
CA THR A 301 -13.43 12.17 15.24
C THR A 301 -12.71 13.23 16.07
N ASP A 302 -12.86 13.18 17.38
CA ASP A 302 -12.14 14.04 18.33
C ASP A 302 -10.66 13.66 18.38
N SER A 303 -9.96 13.79 17.24
CA SER A 303 -8.51 13.63 17.22
C SER A 303 -7.86 14.72 18.05
N PHE A 304 -7.05 14.33 19.01
CA PHE A 304 -6.30 15.27 19.82
C PHE A 304 -5.27 16.05 18.99
N TYR A 305 -4.86 15.49 17.84
CA TYR A 305 -3.91 16.12 16.92
C TYR A 305 -4.48 16.24 15.51
N GLN A 306 -4.55 17.48 15.06
CA GLN A 306 -4.87 17.85 13.70
C GLN A 306 -3.57 17.95 12.90
N ILE A 307 -3.33 17.02 11.98
CA ILE A 307 -2.17 17.05 11.08
C ILE A 307 -2.64 17.53 9.72
N THR A 308 -2.05 18.61 9.21
CA THR A 308 -2.38 19.17 7.90
C THR A 308 -1.13 19.46 7.08
N LEU A 309 -1.27 19.37 5.75
CA LEU A 309 -0.31 19.87 4.77
C LEU A 309 -0.97 21.03 4.02
N GLN A 310 -0.43 22.24 4.22
CA GLN A 310 -1.03 23.49 3.72
C GLN A 310 -0.21 24.15 2.62
#